data_028f427567df8f39abe3081482f5c8ec
#
_entry.id   028f427567df8f39abe3081482f5c8ec
#
_cell.length_a   1.000
_cell.length_b   1.000
_cell.length_c   1.000
_cell.angle_alpha   90.00
_cell.angle_beta   90.00
_cell.angle_gamma   90.00
#
_symmetry.space_group_name_H-M   'P 1'
#
loop_
_entity.id
_entity.type
_entity.pdbx_description
1 polymer ?
#
loop_
_entity_poly.entity_id
_entity_poly.type
_entity_poly.pdbx_seq_one_letter_code
_entity_poly.pdbx_strand_id
1 'polypeptide(L)'
;YEGTPSAVDAGSARVVRTPGAPDLTDAEFEQAKEIYFQRCAGCHGVLRKGATGKPLTPDITQERGIDYLKAFISYGSPAGMPNWLTSGDFDEETVELMAKYIMHEPPQPPEFSLADMKNTWEVLVAPEDRPKKQMNDLDLENIFSVTLRDAGKIALIDGDSKEVVKIIETGYAVHISRMSASGRYVMVIGRDALINMIDLWMEEPQTVAKIKVGMEARSVETSKYKGWEDKYAIAGTYWPPQFVIMDGDTLEPKKIVSTRGMTVSNQEYHPEPRVAAIVASHAHPEFIVNVKETGKILLANYEDLDNMNITTIDAAEYLHDGGWDASMRYFLTAANNSNKIAVVDAQD
;
A
#
# COMPACT_ATOMS: atom_id res chain seq x y z
N TYR A 1 -20.02 -21.98 -22.33
CA TYR A 1 -20.22 -23.12 -21.43
C TYR A 1 -21.15 -22.65 -20.32
N GLU A 2 -22.44 -22.92 -20.48
CA GLU A 2 -23.43 -22.74 -19.42
C GLU A 2 -23.40 -23.97 -18.53
N GLY A 3 -22.75 -23.90 -17.41
CA GLY A 3 -22.92 -24.78 -16.27
C GLY A 3 -23.85 -24.12 -15.27
N THR A 4 -25.13 -24.52 -15.27
CA THR A 4 -26.05 -24.20 -14.18
C THR A 4 -25.44 -24.65 -12.86
N PRO A 5 -25.34 -23.79 -11.83
CA PRO A 5 -24.95 -24.24 -10.49
C PRO A 5 -26.03 -25.20 -10.00
N SER A 6 -25.64 -26.44 -9.69
CA SER A 6 -26.52 -27.35 -8.97
C SER A 6 -26.94 -26.72 -7.65
N ALA A 7 -28.21 -26.78 -7.32
CA ALA A 7 -28.73 -26.35 -6.04
C ALA A 7 -27.91 -27.01 -4.93
N VAL A 8 -27.20 -26.20 -4.19
CA VAL A 8 -26.48 -26.63 -3.00
C VAL A 8 -27.51 -26.90 -1.92
N ASP A 9 -27.56 -28.12 -1.41
CA ASP A 9 -28.40 -28.49 -0.27
C ASP A 9 -28.16 -27.50 0.87
N ALA A 10 -29.18 -26.78 1.27
CA ALA A 10 -29.18 -25.87 2.39
C ALA A 10 -29.13 -26.68 3.70
N GLY A 11 -27.96 -27.22 4.06
CA GLY A 11 -27.86 -28.00 5.29
C GLY A 11 -26.50 -28.58 5.62
N SER A 12 -25.56 -28.71 4.70
CA SER A 12 -24.19 -29.12 5.03
C SER A 12 -23.22 -27.96 4.80
N ALA A 13 -22.58 -27.50 5.85
CA ALA A 13 -21.47 -26.55 5.73
C ALA A 13 -20.40 -27.16 4.80
N ARG A 14 -20.08 -26.47 3.72
CA ARG A 14 -19.01 -26.89 2.82
C ARG A 14 -17.68 -26.82 3.59
N VAL A 15 -16.88 -27.86 3.44
CA VAL A 15 -15.61 -27.98 4.18
C VAL A 15 -14.46 -27.66 3.24
N VAL A 16 -13.63 -26.69 3.63
CA VAL A 16 -12.37 -26.38 2.93
C VAL A 16 -11.34 -27.43 3.30
N ARG A 17 -10.78 -28.12 2.30
CA ARG A 17 -9.80 -29.19 2.50
C ARG A 17 -8.52 -28.90 1.76
N THR A 18 -7.45 -28.79 2.53
CA THR A 18 -6.07 -28.86 2.05
C THR A 18 -5.44 -30.11 2.66
N PRO A 19 -4.82 -31.00 1.89
CA PRO A 19 -4.21 -32.21 2.44
C PRO A 19 -3.27 -31.90 3.60
N GLY A 20 -3.44 -32.56 4.74
CA GLY A 20 -2.63 -32.36 5.93
C GLY A 20 -3.07 -31.22 6.86
N ALA A 21 -4.00 -30.37 6.44
CA ALA A 21 -4.55 -29.31 7.29
C ALA A 21 -5.82 -29.78 8.04
N PRO A 22 -6.10 -29.23 9.25
CA PRO A 22 -7.36 -29.45 9.95
C PRO A 22 -8.55 -28.89 9.13
N ASP A 23 -9.70 -29.57 9.20
CA ASP A 23 -10.91 -29.11 8.49
C ASP A 23 -11.38 -27.74 9.01
N LEU A 24 -11.82 -26.89 8.08
CA LEU A 24 -12.53 -25.64 8.32
C LEU A 24 -13.80 -25.60 7.48
N THR A 25 -14.85 -25.02 8.02
CA THR A 25 -16.04 -24.68 7.26
C THR A 25 -15.75 -23.48 6.32
N ASP A 26 -16.55 -23.31 5.27
CA ASP A 26 -16.43 -22.13 4.39
C ASP A 26 -16.57 -20.81 5.17
N ALA A 27 -17.45 -20.78 6.19
CA ALA A 27 -17.64 -19.60 7.03
C ALA A 27 -16.40 -19.27 7.88
N GLU A 28 -15.82 -20.29 8.53
CA GLU A 28 -14.57 -20.14 9.28
C GLU A 28 -13.41 -19.72 8.38
N PHE A 29 -13.32 -20.30 7.19
CA PHE A 29 -12.28 -19.94 6.22
C PHE A 29 -12.40 -18.49 5.77
N GLU A 30 -13.61 -18.00 5.45
CA GLU A 30 -13.84 -16.61 5.05
C GLU A 30 -13.54 -15.64 6.21
N GLN A 31 -13.99 -15.95 7.42
CA GLN A 31 -13.66 -15.17 8.63
C GLN A 31 -12.15 -15.06 8.84
N ALA A 32 -11.45 -16.18 8.79
CA ALA A 32 -10.00 -16.23 8.97
C ALA A 32 -9.25 -15.51 7.85
N LYS A 33 -9.76 -15.58 6.61
CA LYS A 33 -9.21 -14.84 5.46
C LYS A 33 -9.23 -13.33 5.70
N GLU A 34 -10.34 -12.81 6.21
CA GLU A 34 -10.48 -11.39 6.52
C GLU A 34 -9.50 -10.97 7.64
N ILE A 35 -9.44 -11.73 8.73
CA ILE A 35 -8.51 -11.48 9.83
C ILE A 35 -7.05 -11.53 9.33
N TYR A 36 -6.70 -12.54 8.51
CA TYR A 36 -5.36 -12.66 7.96
C TYR A 36 -4.96 -11.44 7.14
N PHE A 37 -5.84 -10.98 6.26
CA PHE A 37 -5.58 -9.81 5.43
C PHE A 37 -5.37 -8.57 6.29
N GLN A 38 -6.19 -8.36 7.30
CA GLN A 38 -6.13 -7.18 8.16
C GLN A 38 -4.91 -7.18 9.10
N ARG A 39 -4.52 -8.34 9.64
CA ARG A 39 -3.55 -8.44 10.75
C ARG A 39 -2.22 -9.09 10.37
N CYS A 40 -2.19 -10.03 9.44
CA CYS A 40 -1.05 -10.90 9.17
C CYS A 40 -0.35 -10.62 7.83
N ALA A 41 -1.12 -10.34 6.78
CA ALA A 41 -0.62 -10.20 5.41
C ALA A 41 0.44 -9.10 5.26
N GLY A 42 0.34 -8.01 6.04
CA GLY A 42 1.33 -6.94 6.02
C GLY A 42 2.77 -7.38 6.32
N CYS A 43 2.94 -8.43 7.13
CA CYS A 43 4.23 -9.02 7.46
C CYS A 43 4.53 -10.32 6.72
N HIS A 44 3.53 -11.17 6.51
CA HIS A 44 3.71 -12.52 5.95
C HIS A 44 3.40 -12.63 4.45
N GLY A 45 2.90 -11.54 3.83
CA GLY A 45 2.44 -11.51 2.44
C GLY A 45 1.02 -12.05 2.28
N VAL A 46 0.31 -11.58 1.25
CA VAL A 46 -1.05 -12.03 0.93
C VAL A 46 -1.03 -13.48 0.45
N LEU A 47 -0.02 -13.82 -0.37
CA LEU A 47 0.23 -15.18 -0.85
C LEU A 47 1.04 -16.04 0.13
N ARG A 48 1.30 -15.54 1.34
CA ARG A 48 2.06 -16.23 2.40
C ARG A 48 3.48 -16.65 2.02
N LYS A 49 4.06 -16.03 0.99
CA LYS A 49 5.46 -16.29 0.56
C LYS A 49 6.50 -15.65 1.48
N GLY A 50 6.05 -14.94 2.51
CA GLY A 50 6.89 -14.15 3.40
C GLY A 50 7.07 -12.72 2.91
N ALA A 51 7.51 -11.87 3.83
CA ALA A 51 7.86 -10.48 3.61
C ALA A 51 8.82 -10.03 4.72
N THR A 52 8.43 -9.10 5.60
CA THR A 52 9.19 -8.84 6.84
C THR A 52 9.06 -9.99 7.84
N GLY A 53 7.94 -10.71 7.80
CA GLY A 53 7.73 -11.97 8.53
C GLY A 53 8.08 -13.17 7.65
N LYS A 54 8.31 -14.31 8.31
CA LYS A 54 8.65 -15.58 7.63
C LYS A 54 7.49 -16.07 6.74
N PRO A 55 7.78 -16.90 5.70
CA PRO A 55 6.74 -17.57 4.92
C PRO A 55 5.83 -18.44 5.81
N LEU A 56 4.55 -18.49 5.42
CA LEU A 56 3.50 -19.30 6.05
C LEU A 56 2.82 -20.18 5.00
N THR A 57 3.61 -20.79 4.11
CA THR A 57 3.11 -21.75 3.12
C THR A 57 2.72 -23.07 3.82
N PRO A 58 1.74 -23.83 3.28
CA PRO A 58 1.21 -25.04 3.94
C PRO A 58 2.27 -26.07 4.31
N ASP A 59 3.27 -26.26 3.49
CA ASP A 59 4.41 -27.15 3.77
C ASP A 59 5.14 -26.76 5.07
N ILE A 60 5.43 -25.48 5.25
CA ILE A 60 6.10 -24.95 6.44
C ILE A 60 5.19 -25.02 7.67
N THR A 61 3.94 -24.59 7.53
CA THR A 61 3.01 -24.50 8.66
C THR A 61 2.56 -25.88 9.15
N GLN A 62 2.35 -26.82 8.24
CA GLN A 62 2.01 -28.21 8.59
C GLN A 62 3.18 -28.94 9.23
N GLU A 63 4.43 -28.72 8.75
CA GLU A 63 5.64 -29.26 9.39
C GLU A 63 5.77 -28.79 10.85
N ARG A 64 5.47 -27.51 11.11
CA ARG A 64 5.54 -26.93 12.46
C ARG A 64 4.44 -27.44 13.39
N GLY A 65 3.28 -27.75 12.86
CA GLY A 65 2.12 -28.22 13.57
C GLY A 65 1.34 -27.15 14.32
N ILE A 66 0.07 -27.48 14.61
CA ILE A 66 -0.91 -26.53 15.12
C ILE A 66 -0.54 -25.91 16.47
N ASP A 67 0.03 -26.71 17.40
CA ASP A 67 0.39 -26.21 18.73
C ASP A 67 1.51 -25.17 18.69
N TYR A 68 2.50 -25.38 17.81
CA TYR A 68 3.54 -24.40 17.56
C TYR A 68 2.96 -23.09 17.00
N LEU A 69 2.06 -23.19 16.04
CA LEU A 69 1.43 -22.02 15.42
C LEU A 69 0.57 -21.25 16.43
N LYS A 70 -0.22 -21.97 17.24
CA LYS A 70 -1.01 -21.36 18.33
C LYS A 70 -0.11 -20.61 19.32
N ALA A 71 1.00 -21.19 19.74
CA ALA A 71 1.94 -20.57 20.66
C ALA A 71 2.54 -19.25 20.07
N PHE A 72 2.96 -19.28 18.79
CA PHE A 72 3.51 -18.07 18.16
C PHE A 72 2.47 -16.98 17.93
N ILE A 73 1.24 -17.33 17.56
CA ILE A 73 0.14 -16.37 17.43
C ILE A 73 -0.21 -15.76 18.79
N SER A 74 -0.27 -16.60 19.84
CA SER A 74 -0.65 -16.15 21.19
C SER A 74 0.38 -15.22 21.82
N TYR A 75 1.66 -15.60 21.76
CA TYR A 75 2.72 -14.95 22.54
C TYR A 75 3.68 -14.10 21.72
N GLY A 76 3.57 -14.17 20.40
CA GLY A 76 4.45 -13.42 19.50
C GLY A 76 5.91 -13.88 19.53
N SER A 77 6.82 -13.01 19.12
CA SER A 77 8.25 -13.29 19.16
C SER A 77 9.08 -12.03 19.40
N PRO A 78 10.30 -12.15 19.97
CA PRO A 78 11.23 -11.02 20.11
C PRO A 78 11.63 -10.39 18.76
N ALA A 79 11.43 -11.12 17.64
CA ALA A 79 11.72 -10.66 16.30
C ALA A 79 10.61 -9.74 15.71
N GLY A 80 9.64 -9.32 16.52
CA GLY A 80 8.63 -8.34 16.14
C GLY A 80 7.26 -8.91 15.75
N MET A 81 7.01 -10.22 15.91
CA MET A 81 5.66 -10.73 15.77
C MET A 81 4.82 -10.35 17.00
N PRO A 82 3.66 -9.70 16.82
CA PRO A 82 2.80 -9.31 17.94
C PRO A 82 2.27 -10.52 18.73
N ASN A 83 1.94 -10.29 20.00
CA ASN A 83 1.40 -11.26 20.94
C ASN A 83 -0.13 -11.17 21.00
N TRP A 84 -0.82 -11.63 19.97
CA TRP A 84 -2.24 -11.39 19.71
C TRP A 84 -3.21 -11.81 20.84
N LEU A 85 -2.92 -12.93 21.54
CA LEU A 85 -3.77 -13.36 22.67
C LEU A 85 -3.50 -12.52 23.92
N THR A 86 -2.24 -12.30 24.27
CA THR A 86 -1.88 -11.62 25.52
C THR A 86 -2.05 -10.10 25.44
N SER A 87 -2.12 -9.52 24.23
CA SER A 87 -2.53 -8.12 24.03
C SER A 87 -4.05 -7.92 24.16
N GLY A 88 -4.83 -9.01 24.07
CA GLY A 88 -6.30 -8.95 24.09
C GLY A 88 -6.93 -8.68 22.71
N ASP A 89 -6.15 -8.66 21.64
CA ASP A 89 -6.66 -8.48 20.27
C ASP A 89 -7.39 -9.73 19.75
N PHE A 90 -6.96 -10.93 20.17
CA PHE A 90 -7.57 -12.21 19.85
C PHE A 90 -7.96 -12.95 21.13
N ASP A 91 -9.01 -13.75 21.04
CA ASP A 91 -9.33 -14.79 22.03
C ASP A 91 -8.74 -16.14 21.61
N GLU A 92 -8.90 -17.17 22.45
CA GLU A 92 -8.37 -18.50 22.18
C GLU A 92 -9.01 -19.16 20.94
N GLU A 93 -10.29 -18.87 20.67
CA GLU A 93 -11.01 -19.39 19.51
C GLU A 93 -10.45 -18.78 18.21
N THR A 94 -10.21 -17.48 18.19
CA THR A 94 -9.58 -16.80 17.06
C THR A 94 -8.14 -17.27 16.83
N VAL A 95 -7.36 -17.50 17.89
CA VAL A 95 -6.01 -18.06 17.77
C VAL A 95 -6.04 -19.45 17.13
N GLU A 96 -6.97 -20.33 17.58
CA GLU A 96 -7.12 -21.66 17.00
C GLU A 96 -7.56 -21.60 15.55
N LEU A 97 -8.55 -20.75 15.24
CA LEU A 97 -9.03 -20.51 13.89
C LEU A 97 -7.89 -20.07 12.97
N MET A 98 -7.09 -19.10 13.39
CA MET A 98 -5.98 -18.59 12.60
C MET A 98 -4.87 -19.64 12.41
N ALA A 99 -4.57 -20.43 13.46
CA ALA A 99 -3.59 -21.52 13.35
C ALA A 99 -4.04 -22.60 12.35
N LYS A 100 -5.31 -22.98 12.36
CA LYS A 100 -5.89 -23.89 11.35
C LYS A 100 -5.82 -23.27 9.95
N TYR A 101 -6.25 -22.02 9.82
CA TYR A 101 -6.34 -21.33 8.54
C TYR A 101 -5.00 -21.22 7.81
N ILE A 102 -3.91 -20.91 8.51
CA ILE A 102 -2.60 -20.79 7.86
C ILE A 102 -1.98 -22.11 7.43
N MET A 103 -2.55 -23.25 7.82
CA MET A 103 -2.17 -24.59 7.34
C MET A 103 -2.84 -24.96 6.00
N HIS A 104 -3.84 -24.19 5.55
CA HIS A 104 -4.47 -24.34 4.25
C HIS A 104 -3.74 -23.53 3.17
N GLU A 105 -3.95 -23.90 1.89
CA GLU A 105 -3.53 -23.07 0.76
C GLU A 105 -4.13 -21.66 0.86
N PRO A 106 -3.34 -20.61 0.60
CA PRO A 106 -3.86 -19.26 0.60
C PRO A 106 -4.88 -19.09 -0.54
N PRO A 107 -6.00 -18.40 -0.30
CA PRO A 107 -6.92 -18.06 -1.38
C PRO A 107 -6.20 -17.18 -2.40
N GLN A 108 -6.61 -17.26 -3.67
CA GLN A 108 -6.17 -16.31 -4.69
C GLN A 108 -6.85 -14.97 -4.42
N PRO A 109 -6.11 -13.92 -4.04
CA PRO A 109 -6.71 -12.62 -3.81
C PRO A 109 -7.12 -11.99 -5.14
N PRO A 110 -8.19 -11.17 -5.16
CA PRO A 110 -8.64 -10.53 -6.38
C PRO A 110 -7.58 -9.54 -6.91
N GLU A 111 -7.47 -9.45 -8.22
CA GLU A 111 -6.77 -8.35 -8.87
C GLU A 111 -7.62 -7.07 -8.77
N PHE A 112 -7.02 -5.92 -9.08
CA PHE A 112 -7.70 -4.63 -9.05
C PHE A 112 -7.35 -3.86 -10.33
N SER A 113 -8.29 -3.83 -11.26
CA SER A 113 -8.12 -3.27 -12.60
C SER A 113 -8.41 -1.77 -12.66
N LEU A 114 -8.15 -1.14 -13.81
CA LEU A 114 -8.59 0.25 -14.06
C LEU A 114 -10.11 0.40 -13.96
N ALA A 115 -10.86 -0.62 -14.35
CA ALA A 115 -12.33 -0.59 -14.24
C ALA A 115 -12.77 -0.58 -12.77
N ASP A 116 -12.14 -1.41 -11.93
CA ASP A 116 -12.41 -1.43 -10.50
C ASP A 116 -12.06 -0.09 -9.84
N MET A 117 -10.94 0.52 -10.24
CA MET A 117 -10.55 1.84 -9.78
C MET A 117 -11.56 2.91 -10.17
N LYS A 118 -12.01 2.92 -11.42
CA LYS A 118 -13.01 3.88 -11.92
C LYS A 118 -14.34 3.77 -11.19
N ASN A 119 -14.71 2.59 -10.72
CA ASN A 119 -15.93 2.40 -9.92
C ASN A 119 -15.85 3.03 -8.51
N THR A 120 -14.65 3.35 -8.04
CA THR A 120 -14.41 3.97 -6.72
C THR A 120 -13.95 5.42 -6.83
N TRP A 121 -13.71 5.90 -8.05
CA TRP A 121 -13.22 7.23 -8.30
C TRP A 121 -14.33 8.26 -8.19
N GLU A 122 -14.10 9.29 -7.36
CA GLU A 122 -15.05 10.37 -7.13
C GLU A 122 -14.32 11.72 -7.17
N VAL A 123 -14.82 12.64 -7.98
CA VAL A 123 -14.44 14.06 -7.95
C VAL A 123 -15.51 14.80 -7.16
N LEU A 124 -15.19 15.19 -5.92
CA LEU A 124 -16.12 15.84 -4.99
C LEU A 124 -16.28 17.32 -5.27
N VAL A 125 -15.19 17.98 -5.74
CA VAL A 125 -15.19 19.35 -6.22
C VAL A 125 -14.45 19.38 -7.57
N ALA A 126 -15.15 19.72 -8.64
CA ALA A 126 -14.56 19.76 -9.97
C ALA A 126 -13.44 20.81 -10.05
N PRO A 127 -12.35 20.58 -10.83
CA PRO A 127 -11.23 21.52 -10.92
C PRO A 127 -11.62 22.96 -11.28
N GLU A 128 -12.63 23.12 -12.12
CA GLU A 128 -13.19 24.42 -12.50
C GLU A 128 -13.89 25.16 -11.36
N ASP A 129 -14.44 24.42 -10.40
CA ASP A 129 -15.16 24.95 -9.24
C ASP A 129 -14.23 25.24 -8.05
N ARG A 130 -12.97 24.80 -8.12
CA ARG A 130 -11.97 25.07 -7.09
C ARG A 130 -11.47 26.50 -7.15
N PRO A 131 -11.08 27.09 -6.01
CA PRO A 131 -10.57 28.47 -5.98
C PRO A 131 -9.31 28.61 -6.86
N LYS A 132 -9.20 29.74 -7.54
CA LYS A 132 -8.03 30.06 -8.40
C LYS A 132 -6.87 30.69 -7.61
N LYS A 133 -7.08 30.99 -6.34
CA LYS A 133 -6.10 31.46 -5.36
C LYS A 133 -6.48 30.93 -3.98
N GLN A 134 -5.53 30.91 -3.08
CA GLN A 134 -5.79 30.56 -1.69
C GLN A 134 -6.86 31.46 -1.07
N MET A 135 -7.86 30.87 -0.40
CA MET A 135 -9.02 31.55 0.18
C MET A 135 -8.94 31.67 1.70
N ASN A 136 -7.90 31.16 2.34
CA ASN A 136 -7.62 31.24 3.77
C ASN A 136 -6.23 31.88 3.99
N ASP A 137 -5.90 32.16 5.25
CA ASP A 137 -4.65 32.85 5.62
C ASP A 137 -3.57 31.87 6.15
N LEU A 138 -3.66 30.57 5.85
CA LEU A 138 -2.68 29.58 6.27
C LEU A 138 -1.33 29.79 5.57
N ASP A 139 -0.23 29.72 6.31
CA ASP A 139 1.10 29.59 5.71
C ASP A 139 1.32 28.15 5.24
N LEU A 140 1.19 27.92 3.92
CA LEU A 140 1.33 26.56 3.36
C LEU A 140 2.77 26.05 3.39
N GLU A 141 3.78 26.90 3.63
CA GLU A 141 5.16 26.48 3.85
C GLU A 141 5.39 26.01 5.30
N ASN A 142 4.49 26.36 6.22
CA ASN A 142 4.57 26.01 7.63
C ASN A 142 3.33 25.26 8.13
N ILE A 143 2.64 24.51 7.25
CA ILE A 143 1.54 23.63 7.65
C ILE A 143 2.03 22.20 7.82
N PHE A 144 1.58 21.52 8.89
CA PHE A 144 1.88 20.11 9.15
C PHE A 144 0.65 19.25 8.88
N SER A 145 0.86 18.17 8.14
CA SER A 145 -0.11 17.09 7.98
C SER A 145 0.31 15.90 8.85
N VAL A 146 -0.46 15.63 9.89
CA VAL A 146 -0.17 14.58 10.88
C VAL A 146 -1.16 13.42 10.70
N THR A 147 -0.62 12.22 10.47
CA THR A 147 -1.43 11.01 10.34
C THR A 147 -1.95 10.54 11.70
N LEU A 148 -3.26 10.48 11.85
CA LEU A 148 -3.97 9.87 12.97
C LEU A 148 -4.37 8.44 12.56
N ARG A 149 -3.36 7.57 12.48
CA ARG A 149 -3.41 6.27 11.82
C ARG A 149 -4.63 5.43 12.21
N ASP A 150 -4.79 5.18 13.50
CA ASP A 150 -5.82 4.26 14.00
C ASP A 150 -7.23 4.90 13.99
N ALA A 151 -7.29 6.23 13.92
CA ALA A 151 -8.53 6.97 13.76
C ALA A 151 -8.99 7.11 12.29
N GLY A 152 -8.16 6.73 11.32
CA GLY A 152 -8.48 6.89 9.90
C GLY A 152 -8.56 8.35 9.45
N LYS A 153 -7.75 9.23 10.03
CA LYS A 153 -7.83 10.69 9.84
C LYS A 153 -6.44 11.30 9.67
N ILE A 154 -6.42 12.54 9.20
CA ILE A 154 -5.26 13.43 9.35
C ILE A 154 -5.66 14.66 10.16
N ALA A 155 -4.70 15.24 10.86
CA ALA A 155 -4.81 16.57 11.43
C ALA A 155 -3.91 17.53 10.64
N LEU A 156 -4.49 18.65 10.21
CA LEU A 156 -3.74 19.79 9.70
C LEU A 156 -3.43 20.70 10.89
N ILE A 157 -2.16 21.03 11.08
CA ILE A 157 -1.68 21.88 12.16
C ILE A 157 -0.98 23.08 11.54
N ASP A 158 -1.39 24.27 11.93
CA ASP A 158 -0.69 25.50 11.61
C ASP A 158 0.59 25.60 12.44
N GLY A 159 1.74 25.68 11.79
CA GLY A 159 3.04 25.72 12.44
C GLY A 159 3.33 27.03 13.17
N ASP A 160 2.65 28.12 12.83
CA ASP A 160 2.82 29.42 13.48
C ASP A 160 2.06 29.47 14.79
N SER A 161 0.76 29.23 14.76
CA SER A 161 -0.09 29.20 15.97
C SER A 161 0.07 27.92 16.78
N LYS A 162 0.52 26.82 16.16
CA LYS A 162 0.60 25.44 16.71
C LYS A 162 -0.77 24.86 17.07
N GLU A 163 -1.82 25.39 16.46
CA GLU A 163 -3.19 24.92 16.66
C GLU A 163 -3.61 23.95 15.55
N VAL A 164 -4.55 23.06 15.89
CA VAL A 164 -5.16 22.17 14.90
C VAL A 164 -6.14 22.99 14.05
N VAL A 165 -5.81 23.16 12.78
CA VAL A 165 -6.67 23.85 11.79
C VAL A 165 -7.90 23.00 11.49
N LYS A 166 -7.69 21.72 11.18
CA LYS A 166 -8.76 20.79 10.81
C LYS A 166 -8.36 19.34 10.99
N ILE A 167 -9.32 18.51 11.37
CA ILE A 167 -9.21 17.06 11.31
C ILE A 167 -10.09 16.57 10.16
N ILE A 168 -9.48 15.79 9.23
CA ILE A 168 -10.14 15.33 8.00
C ILE A 168 -10.17 13.80 8.00
N GLU A 169 -11.34 13.23 7.78
CA GLU A 169 -11.50 11.79 7.58
C GLU A 169 -10.92 11.38 6.23
N THR A 170 -10.18 10.27 6.21
CA THR A 170 -9.48 9.81 5.01
C THR A 170 -9.73 8.34 4.72
N GLY A 171 -9.07 7.41 5.39
CA GLY A 171 -9.25 5.98 5.13
C GLY A 171 -8.73 5.15 6.29
N TYR A 172 -8.81 3.84 6.17
CA TYR A 172 -8.38 2.92 7.21
C TYR A 172 -6.86 2.90 7.35
N ALA A 173 -6.37 3.01 8.57
CA ALA A 173 -4.96 2.94 8.94
C ALA A 173 -4.09 3.86 8.05
N VAL A 174 -4.37 5.15 8.09
CA VAL A 174 -3.65 6.19 7.32
C VAL A 174 -2.15 5.99 7.47
N HIS A 175 -1.44 5.90 6.35
CA HIS A 175 -0.04 5.55 6.38
C HIS A 175 0.87 6.72 6.03
N ILE A 176 0.56 7.43 4.97
CA ILE A 176 1.37 8.55 4.52
C ILE A 176 0.51 9.71 4.05
N SER A 177 1.01 10.92 4.27
CA SER A 177 0.55 12.15 3.64
C SER A 177 1.72 12.83 2.94
N ARG A 178 1.49 13.34 1.73
CA ARG A 178 2.48 14.02 0.89
C ARG A 178 1.95 15.35 0.40
N MET A 179 2.77 16.39 0.52
CA MET A 179 2.49 17.66 -0.15
C MET A 179 2.72 17.51 -1.64
N SER A 180 1.81 18.04 -2.44
CA SER A 180 1.96 18.14 -3.88
C SER A 180 3.09 19.11 -4.27
N ALA A 181 3.54 19.07 -5.53
CA ALA A 181 4.63 19.93 -6.00
C ALA A 181 4.35 21.42 -5.81
N SER A 182 3.10 21.85 -6.02
CA SER A 182 2.67 23.24 -5.83
C SER A 182 2.46 23.64 -4.37
N GLY A 183 2.47 22.69 -3.44
CA GLY A 183 2.09 22.93 -2.04
C GLY A 183 0.59 23.13 -1.81
N ARG A 184 -0.24 23.04 -2.87
CA ARG A 184 -1.68 23.25 -2.78
C ARG A 184 -2.42 22.04 -2.21
N TYR A 185 -2.01 20.82 -2.63
CA TYR A 185 -2.72 19.61 -2.27
C TYR A 185 -1.94 18.78 -1.25
N VAL A 186 -2.67 18.14 -0.34
CA VAL A 186 -2.16 17.05 0.49
C VAL A 186 -2.75 15.75 -0.03
N MET A 187 -1.86 14.87 -0.51
CA MET A 187 -2.21 13.53 -0.95
C MET A 187 -2.08 12.58 0.23
N VAL A 188 -3.17 11.91 0.58
CA VAL A 188 -3.21 11.00 1.75
C VAL A 188 -3.60 9.62 1.29
N ILE A 189 -2.89 8.60 1.74
CA ILE A 189 -3.22 7.21 1.45
C ILE A 189 -3.30 6.37 2.73
N GLY A 190 -4.34 5.58 2.84
CA GLY A 190 -4.53 4.59 3.88
C GLY A 190 -4.10 3.19 3.46
N ARG A 191 -4.05 2.28 4.43
CA ARG A 191 -3.74 0.87 4.18
C ARG A 191 -4.79 0.18 3.30
N ASP A 192 -6.02 0.66 3.32
CA ASP A 192 -7.14 0.23 2.46
C ASP A 192 -6.99 0.66 1.00
N ALA A 193 -5.86 1.28 0.65
CA ALA A 193 -5.54 1.80 -0.67
C ALA A 193 -6.47 2.94 -1.14
N LEU A 194 -7.17 3.61 -0.21
CA LEU A 194 -7.95 4.80 -0.50
C LEU A 194 -7.03 6.03 -0.49
N ILE A 195 -7.03 6.77 -1.60
CA ILE A 195 -6.36 8.06 -1.73
C ILE A 195 -7.40 9.16 -1.53
N ASN A 196 -7.04 10.17 -0.75
CA ASN A 196 -7.77 11.42 -0.61
C ASN A 196 -6.86 12.56 -1.06
N MET A 197 -7.34 13.40 -1.96
CA MET A 197 -6.70 14.65 -2.35
C MET A 197 -7.39 15.80 -1.64
N ILE A 198 -6.66 16.48 -0.76
CA ILE A 198 -7.15 17.57 0.07
C ILE A 198 -6.63 18.88 -0.51
N ASP A 199 -7.52 19.81 -0.82
CA ASP A 199 -7.17 21.13 -1.33
C ASP A 199 -7.05 22.12 -0.17
N LEU A 200 -5.83 22.62 0.06
CA LEU A 200 -5.51 23.59 1.10
C LEU A 200 -5.92 25.03 0.73
N TRP A 201 -6.25 25.29 -0.54
CA TRP A 201 -6.68 26.62 -0.99
C TRP A 201 -8.15 26.89 -0.72
N MET A 202 -8.95 25.88 -0.41
CA MET A 202 -10.35 26.07 -0.03
C MET A 202 -10.45 26.96 1.22
N GLU A 203 -11.53 27.67 1.39
CA GLU A 203 -11.81 28.48 2.60
C GLU A 203 -11.58 27.65 3.86
N GLU A 204 -12.09 26.42 3.86
CA GLU A 204 -11.70 25.36 4.78
C GLU A 204 -11.09 24.19 3.99
N PRO A 205 -9.85 23.77 4.29
CA PRO A 205 -9.24 22.62 3.65
C PRO A 205 -10.16 21.40 3.67
N GLN A 206 -10.34 20.74 2.51
CA GLN A 206 -11.23 19.57 2.39
C GLN A 206 -10.78 18.63 1.28
N THR A 207 -11.25 17.38 1.35
CA THR A 207 -11.08 16.41 0.27
C THR A 207 -11.85 16.84 -0.97
N VAL A 208 -11.17 16.96 -2.12
CA VAL A 208 -11.75 17.37 -3.40
C VAL A 208 -11.85 16.24 -4.42
N ALA A 209 -11.06 15.18 -4.24
CA ALA A 209 -11.17 13.95 -5.03
C ALA A 209 -10.69 12.76 -4.19
N LYS A 210 -11.20 11.56 -4.50
CA LYS A 210 -10.77 10.32 -3.87
C LYS A 210 -10.88 9.13 -4.84
N ILE A 211 -10.04 8.12 -4.60
CA ILE A 211 -10.03 6.88 -5.38
C ILE A 211 -9.41 5.74 -4.57
N LYS A 212 -9.90 4.52 -4.76
CA LYS A 212 -9.24 3.32 -4.29
C LYS A 212 -8.41 2.72 -5.41
N VAL A 213 -7.11 2.47 -5.16
CA VAL A 213 -6.14 2.03 -6.19
C VAL A 213 -5.71 0.58 -6.05
N GLY A 214 -6.24 -0.14 -5.09
CA GLY A 214 -5.91 -1.54 -4.80
C GLY A 214 -6.62 -2.03 -3.56
N MET A 215 -6.10 -3.12 -3.00
CA MET A 215 -6.60 -3.71 -1.75
C MET A 215 -5.76 -3.28 -0.54
N GLU A 216 -4.46 -3.09 -0.74
CA GLU A 216 -3.52 -2.57 0.24
C GLU A 216 -2.49 -1.67 -0.44
N ALA A 217 -2.21 -0.49 0.14
CA ALA A 217 -1.24 0.46 -0.40
C ALA A 217 -0.47 1.18 0.71
N ARG A 218 0.67 1.79 0.33
CA ARG A 218 1.55 2.46 1.30
C ARG A 218 2.14 3.78 0.81
N SER A 219 2.10 4.06 -0.47
CA SER A 219 2.81 5.19 -1.03
C SER A 219 1.97 5.98 -2.02
N VAL A 220 2.10 7.30 -1.97
CA VAL A 220 1.49 8.26 -2.90
C VAL A 220 2.46 9.42 -3.11
N GLU A 221 2.53 9.96 -4.32
CA GLU A 221 3.37 11.10 -4.67
C GLU A 221 2.76 11.86 -5.85
N THR A 222 3.22 13.10 -6.13
CA THR A 222 2.88 13.88 -7.32
C THR A 222 4.12 14.19 -8.15
N SER A 223 3.94 14.46 -9.45
CA SER A 223 5.03 14.84 -10.34
C SER A 223 5.62 16.19 -9.94
N LYS A 224 6.98 16.29 -9.93
CA LYS A 224 7.74 17.46 -9.44
C LYS A 224 8.73 18.02 -10.45
N TYR A 225 8.89 17.36 -11.62
CA TYR A 225 9.77 17.87 -12.67
C TYR A 225 9.19 19.17 -13.25
N LYS A 226 10.08 20.13 -13.52
CA LYS A 226 9.72 21.47 -14.01
C LYS A 226 8.85 21.41 -15.26
N GLY A 227 7.68 22.04 -15.20
CA GLY A 227 6.66 22.07 -16.26
C GLY A 227 5.71 20.86 -16.22
N TRP A 228 5.88 19.96 -15.24
CA TRP A 228 5.04 18.80 -14.99
C TRP A 228 4.51 18.75 -13.55
N GLU A 229 4.72 19.84 -12.80
CA GLU A 229 4.30 19.93 -11.41
C GLU A 229 2.82 19.62 -11.29
N ASP A 230 2.50 18.67 -10.42
CA ASP A 230 1.13 18.19 -10.13
C ASP A 230 0.33 17.69 -11.34
N LYS A 231 0.95 17.50 -12.51
CA LYS A 231 0.26 16.99 -13.69
C LYS A 231 -0.21 15.54 -13.51
N TYR A 232 0.58 14.76 -12.79
CA TYR A 232 0.27 13.38 -12.46
C TYR A 232 0.42 13.13 -10.96
N ALA A 233 -0.41 12.19 -10.47
CA ALA A 233 -0.22 11.54 -9.19
C ALA A 233 0.13 10.06 -9.41
N ILE A 234 0.85 9.47 -8.49
CA ILE A 234 1.19 8.05 -8.51
C ILE A 234 0.93 7.42 -7.15
N ALA A 235 0.48 6.17 -7.13
CA ALA A 235 0.35 5.40 -5.91
C ALA A 235 0.96 4.01 -6.07
N GLY A 236 1.59 3.52 -5.01
CA GLY A 236 2.17 2.19 -4.93
C GLY A 236 1.37 1.27 -4.04
N THR A 237 1.06 0.08 -4.53
CA THR A 237 0.24 -0.89 -3.82
C THR A 237 1.07 -2.09 -3.34
N TYR A 238 0.62 -2.68 -2.25
CA TYR A 238 1.11 -3.96 -1.76
C TYR A 238 0.34 -5.10 -2.42
N TRP A 239 -0.99 -4.92 -2.57
CA TRP A 239 -1.81 -5.84 -3.34
C TRP A 239 -2.87 -5.10 -4.17
N PRO A 240 -3.03 -5.42 -5.46
CA PRO A 240 -2.04 -6.15 -6.29
C PRO A 240 -0.69 -5.45 -6.29
N PRO A 241 0.44 -6.18 -6.52
CA PRO A 241 1.77 -5.56 -6.56
C PRO A 241 1.92 -4.77 -7.86
N GLN A 242 1.66 -3.48 -7.78
CA GLN A 242 1.62 -2.55 -8.93
C GLN A 242 1.79 -1.10 -8.46
N PHE A 243 2.04 -0.22 -9.40
CA PHE A 243 1.81 1.19 -9.20
C PHE A 243 0.81 1.74 -10.23
N VAL A 244 0.14 2.81 -9.85
CA VAL A 244 -0.93 3.42 -10.63
C VAL A 244 -0.60 4.88 -10.85
N ILE A 245 -0.61 5.32 -12.11
CA ILE A 245 -0.49 6.74 -12.46
C ILE A 245 -1.90 7.28 -12.71
N MET A 246 -2.16 8.44 -12.12
CA MET A 246 -3.44 9.13 -12.14
C MET A 246 -3.24 10.56 -12.62
N ASP A 247 -4.30 11.18 -13.07
CA ASP A 247 -4.37 12.60 -13.29
C ASP A 247 -4.17 13.38 -11.97
N GLY A 248 -3.36 14.41 -11.99
CA GLY A 248 -2.98 15.14 -10.77
C GLY A 248 -4.05 16.07 -10.23
N ASP A 249 -5.02 16.45 -11.05
CA ASP A 249 -6.11 17.34 -10.63
C ASP A 249 -7.37 16.58 -10.23
N THR A 250 -7.61 15.41 -10.80
CA THR A 250 -8.87 14.69 -10.64
C THR A 250 -8.70 13.32 -9.98
N LEU A 251 -7.49 12.79 -9.90
CA LEU A 251 -7.18 11.40 -9.57
C LEU A 251 -7.74 10.37 -10.56
N GLU A 252 -8.15 10.78 -11.78
CA GLU A 252 -8.58 9.81 -12.79
C GLU A 252 -7.45 8.79 -13.06
N PRO A 253 -7.71 7.46 -12.92
CA PRO A 253 -6.67 6.48 -13.14
C PRO A 253 -6.34 6.35 -14.63
N LYS A 254 -5.06 6.50 -14.98
CA LYS A 254 -4.57 6.52 -16.36
C LYS A 254 -3.83 5.23 -16.72
N LYS A 255 -2.91 4.76 -15.87
CA LYS A 255 -2.00 3.64 -16.18
C LYS A 255 -1.74 2.79 -14.95
N ILE A 256 -1.78 1.48 -15.14
CA ILE A 256 -1.30 0.48 -14.17
C ILE A 256 -0.02 -0.15 -14.70
N VAL A 257 0.97 -0.32 -13.83
CA VAL A 257 2.19 -1.07 -14.11
C VAL A 257 2.40 -2.11 -13.01
N SER A 258 2.46 -3.38 -13.42
CA SER A 258 2.77 -4.48 -12.49
C SER A 258 4.24 -4.47 -12.10
N THR A 259 4.52 -4.77 -10.82
CA THR A 259 5.89 -4.87 -10.29
C THR A 259 6.37 -6.30 -10.14
N ARG A 260 5.55 -7.29 -10.52
CA ARG A 260 5.92 -8.72 -10.49
C ARG A 260 7.17 -8.96 -11.33
N GLY A 261 8.08 -9.79 -10.85
CA GLY A 261 9.34 -10.05 -11.57
C GLY A 261 10.34 -10.88 -10.80
N MET A 262 11.56 -10.92 -11.32
CA MET A 262 12.68 -11.68 -10.74
C MET A 262 13.36 -10.88 -9.64
N THR A 263 13.73 -11.55 -8.55
CA THR A 263 14.55 -10.99 -7.47
C THR A 263 15.99 -10.76 -7.96
N VAL A 264 16.67 -9.79 -7.32
CA VAL A 264 18.06 -9.45 -7.70
C VAL A 264 19.08 -10.46 -7.16
N SER A 265 18.77 -11.17 -6.06
CA SER A 265 19.73 -12.06 -5.38
C SER A 265 19.85 -13.42 -6.02
N ASN A 266 18.75 -14.07 -6.38
CA ASN A 266 18.70 -15.46 -6.84
C ASN A 266 17.95 -15.66 -8.16
N GLN A 267 17.43 -14.56 -8.77
CA GLN A 267 16.70 -14.59 -10.03
C GLN A 267 15.44 -15.49 -9.98
N GLU A 268 14.83 -15.60 -8.82
CA GLU A 268 13.55 -16.29 -8.66
C GLU A 268 12.38 -15.34 -8.89
N TYR A 269 11.31 -15.87 -9.50
CA TYR A 269 10.09 -15.07 -9.71
C TYR A 269 9.37 -14.81 -8.38
N HIS A 270 9.16 -13.54 -8.07
CA HIS A 270 8.34 -13.13 -6.93
C HIS A 270 6.98 -12.65 -7.40
N PRO A 271 5.88 -13.26 -6.95
CA PRO A 271 4.52 -12.91 -7.39
C PRO A 271 3.93 -11.71 -6.66
N GLU A 272 4.54 -11.27 -5.56
CA GLU A 272 4.04 -10.21 -4.68
C GLU A 272 5.16 -9.22 -4.29
N PRO A 273 5.87 -8.59 -5.25
CA PRO A 273 6.86 -7.59 -4.92
C PRO A 273 6.17 -6.24 -4.68
N ARG A 274 6.08 -5.86 -3.42
CA ARG A 274 5.34 -4.70 -2.93
C ARG A 274 6.05 -3.38 -3.25
N VAL A 275 5.29 -2.35 -3.58
CA VAL A 275 5.82 -0.99 -3.73
C VAL A 275 5.90 -0.33 -2.36
N ALA A 276 7.12 -0.12 -1.84
CA ALA A 276 7.31 0.45 -0.52
C ALA A 276 7.20 1.97 -0.50
N ALA A 277 8.04 2.64 -1.29
CA ALA A 277 8.07 4.08 -1.39
C ALA A 277 8.15 4.54 -2.85
N ILE A 278 7.62 5.72 -3.08
CA ILE A 278 7.73 6.43 -4.34
C ILE A 278 8.18 7.85 -4.03
N VAL A 279 9.12 8.36 -4.83
CA VAL A 279 9.48 9.78 -4.85
C VAL A 279 9.47 10.28 -6.29
N ALA A 280 9.24 11.57 -6.48
CA ALA A 280 9.32 12.21 -7.79
C ALA A 280 10.72 12.75 -8.02
N SER A 281 11.26 12.55 -9.23
CA SER A 281 12.50 13.19 -9.65
C SER A 281 12.28 14.69 -9.91
N HIS A 282 13.31 15.47 -9.57
CA HIS A 282 13.38 16.90 -9.91
C HIS A 282 14.20 17.15 -11.18
N ALA A 283 15.02 16.18 -11.57
CA ALA A 283 15.90 16.27 -12.75
C ALA A 283 15.26 15.77 -14.04
N HIS A 284 14.35 14.81 -13.95
CA HIS A 284 13.67 14.18 -15.08
C HIS A 284 12.17 14.00 -14.82
N PRO A 285 11.34 13.87 -15.87
CA PRO A 285 9.90 13.60 -15.72
C PRO A 285 9.66 12.14 -15.30
N GLU A 286 10.13 11.76 -14.12
CA GLU A 286 10.16 10.39 -13.65
C GLU A 286 9.70 10.25 -12.21
N PHE A 287 9.03 9.14 -11.93
CA PHE A 287 8.84 8.63 -10.58
C PHE A 287 9.87 7.55 -10.29
N ILE A 288 10.45 7.60 -9.10
CA ILE A 288 11.37 6.58 -8.58
C ILE A 288 10.59 5.66 -7.66
N VAL A 289 10.47 4.40 -8.04
CA VAL A 289 9.60 3.41 -7.38
C VAL A 289 10.46 2.31 -6.75
N ASN A 290 10.39 2.17 -5.43
CA ASN A 290 11.07 1.12 -4.68
C ASN A 290 10.23 -0.15 -4.64
N VAL A 291 10.74 -1.24 -5.24
CA VAL A 291 10.09 -2.55 -5.24
C VAL A 291 10.80 -3.47 -4.25
N LYS A 292 10.13 -3.77 -3.13
CA LYS A 292 10.75 -4.40 -1.95
C LYS A 292 11.38 -5.75 -2.22
N GLU A 293 10.54 -6.72 -2.55
CA GLU A 293 10.95 -8.14 -2.55
C GLU A 293 11.83 -8.48 -3.75
N THR A 294 11.68 -7.79 -4.88
CA THR A 294 12.58 -7.98 -6.01
C THR A 294 13.90 -7.23 -5.86
N GLY A 295 13.94 -6.21 -5.00
CA GLY A 295 15.14 -5.40 -4.79
C GLY A 295 15.45 -4.43 -5.92
N LYS A 296 14.44 -4.07 -6.71
CA LYS A 296 14.57 -3.20 -7.89
C LYS A 296 14.10 -1.78 -7.60
N ILE A 297 14.81 -0.83 -8.16
CA ILE A 297 14.37 0.56 -8.25
C ILE A 297 13.96 0.80 -9.70
N LEU A 298 12.74 1.30 -9.91
CA LEU A 298 12.21 1.60 -11.22
C LEU A 298 12.17 3.11 -11.41
N LEU A 299 12.78 3.61 -12.49
CA LEU A 299 12.64 4.98 -12.95
C LEU A 299 11.52 4.99 -14.00
N ALA A 300 10.35 5.45 -13.62
CA ALA A 300 9.14 5.40 -14.42
C ALA A 300 8.90 6.76 -15.08
N ASN A 301 9.32 6.90 -16.35
CA ASN A 301 9.17 8.13 -17.12
C ASN A 301 7.71 8.33 -17.54
N TYR A 302 7.13 9.48 -17.23
CA TYR A 302 5.72 9.77 -17.46
C TYR A 302 5.45 10.74 -18.62
N GLU A 303 6.44 11.04 -19.48
CA GLU A 303 6.23 11.91 -20.66
C GLU A 303 5.23 11.31 -21.64
N ASP A 304 5.30 9.99 -21.85
CA ASP A 304 4.36 9.24 -22.69
C ASP A 304 3.83 8.02 -21.92
N LEU A 305 2.61 8.13 -21.41
CA LEU A 305 2.00 7.03 -20.64
C LEU A 305 1.59 5.83 -21.51
N ASP A 306 1.40 6.02 -22.82
CA ASP A 306 1.03 4.94 -23.73
C ASP A 306 2.24 4.05 -24.03
N ASN A 307 3.42 4.66 -24.20
CA ASN A 307 4.69 4.00 -24.47
C ASN A 307 5.71 4.28 -23.33
N MET A 308 5.29 4.03 -22.11
CA MET A 308 6.03 4.39 -20.92
C MET A 308 7.40 3.72 -20.86
N ASN A 309 8.47 4.53 -20.78
CA ASN A 309 9.80 4.03 -20.54
C ASN A 309 10.03 3.78 -19.04
N ILE A 310 10.51 2.58 -18.70
CA ILE A 310 10.82 2.20 -17.32
C ILE A 310 12.26 1.66 -17.27
N THR A 311 13.15 2.46 -16.70
CA THR A 311 14.51 2.01 -16.42
C THR A 311 14.52 1.21 -15.11
N THR A 312 15.10 0.02 -15.15
CA THR A 312 15.20 -0.86 -13.99
C THR A 312 16.64 -0.88 -13.48
N ILE A 313 16.80 -0.59 -12.18
CA ILE A 313 18.09 -0.64 -11.48
C ILE A 313 18.03 -1.77 -10.46
N ASP A 314 18.94 -2.75 -10.61
CA ASP A 314 19.11 -3.80 -9.61
C ASP A 314 19.86 -3.23 -8.40
N ALA A 315 19.25 -3.30 -7.22
CA ALA A 315 19.79 -2.74 -5.98
C ALA A 315 19.92 -3.81 -4.89
N ALA A 316 19.02 -3.84 -3.93
CA ALA A 316 19.02 -4.81 -2.84
C ALA A 316 17.58 -5.10 -2.41
N GLU A 317 17.31 -6.35 -2.04
CA GLU A 317 15.99 -6.74 -1.56
C GLU A 317 15.60 -6.03 -0.27
N TYR A 318 14.29 -5.86 -0.11
CA TYR A 318 13.64 -5.16 1.01
C TYR A 318 13.94 -3.66 1.07
N LEU A 319 14.02 -3.03 -0.10
CA LEU A 319 13.97 -1.57 -0.22
C LEU A 319 12.74 -1.04 0.52
N HIS A 320 12.92 0.05 1.26
CA HIS A 320 11.83 0.70 2.01
C HIS A 320 11.81 2.19 1.71
N ASP A 321 11.78 3.02 2.73
CA ASP A 321 11.77 4.47 2.57
C ASP A 321 13.06 4.98 1.97
N GLY A 322 12.96 6.10 1.28
CA GLY A 322 14.08 6.80 0.72
C GLY A 322 13.81 8.30 0.64
N GLY A 323 14.83 9.04 0.32
CA GLY A 323 14.79 10.49 0.21
C GLY A 323 15.98 11.02 -0.59
N TRP A 324 15.93 12.33 -0.83
CA TRP A 324 16.95 13.05 -1.56
C TRP A 324 18.05 13.57 -0.62
N ASP A 325 19.26 13.66 -1.13
CA ASP A 325 20.30 14.47 -0.51
C ASP A 325 19.99 15.98 -0.68
N ALA A 326 20.78 16.83 -0.03
CA ALA A 326 20.57 18.28 -0.09
C ALA A 326 20.71 18.88 -1.49
N SER A 327 21.41 18.22 -2.41
CA SER A 327 21.54 18.65 -3.81
C SER A 327 20.37 18.26 -4.69
N MET A 328 19.46 17.39 -4.21
CA MET A 328 18.37 16.76 -4.98
C MET A 328 18.86 15.94 -6.19
N ARG A 329 20.13 15.54 -6.18
CA ARG A 329 20.75 14.71 -7.21
C ARG A 329 20.72 13.23 -6.84
N TYR A 330 21.07 12.91 -5.59
CA TYR A 330 21.20 11.54 -5.15
C TYR A 330 19.97 11.09 -4.38
N PHE A 331 19.31 10.06 -4.89
CA PHE A 331 18.26 9.36 -4.18
C PHE A 331 18.86 8.22 -3.34
N LEU A 332 18.58 8.23 -2.04
CA LEU A 332 19.04 7.22 -1.10
C LEU A 332 17.85 6.41 -0.58
N THR A 333 17.98 5.10 -0.53
CA THR A 333 16.94 4.22 0.03
C THR A 333 17.53 3.11 0.89
N ALA A 334 16.86 2.82 2.00
CA ALA A 334 17.25 1.75 2.91
C ALA A 334 16.74 0.40 2.42
N ALA A 335 17.61 -0.61 2.43
CA ALA A 335 17.26 -2.01 2.21
C ALA A 335 17.33 -2.76 3.56
N ASN A 336 16.21 -2.74 4.30
CA ASN A 336 16.15 -3.08 5.72
C ASN A 336 16.72 -4.46 6.08
N ASN A 337 16.38 -5.51 5.30
CA ASN A 337 16.84 -6.87 5.57
C ASN A 337 18.19 -7.19 4.94
N SER A 338 18.70 -6.28 4.09
CA SER A 338 20.00 -6.44 3.42
C SER A 338 21.14 -5.70 4.13
N ASN A 339 20.84 -4.91 5.17
CA ASN A 339 21.79 -4.05 5.88
C ASN A 339 22.56 -3.12 4.91
N LYS A 340 21.86 -2.55 3.93
CA LYS A 340 22.41 -1.71 2.87
C LYS A 340 21.62 -0.41 2.72
N ILE A 341 22.28 0.58 2.21
CA ILE A 341 21.67 1.79 1.64
C ILE A 341 22.03 1.77 0.15
N ALA A 342 21.02 1.79 -0.72
CA ALA A 342 21.22 2.01 -2.13
C ALA A 342 21.22 3.51 -2.44
N VAL A 343 22.11 3.93 -3.32
CA VAL A 343 22.24 5.32 -3.76
C VAL A 343 22.15 5.33 -5.29
N VAL A 344 21.24 6.14 -5.81
CA VAL A 344 21.03 6.33 -7.25
C VAL A 344 21.36 7.78 -7.59
N ASP A 345 22.21 7.97 -8.59
CA ASP A 345 22.40 9.28 -9.24
C ASP A 345 21.20 9.48 -10.18
N ALA A 346 20.32 10.39 -9.84
CA ALA A 346 19.09 10.63 -10.61
C ALA A 346 19.23 11.79 -11.61
N GLN A 347 20.45 12.28 -11.82
CA GLN A 347 20.73 13.35 -12.79
C GLN A 347 21.35 12.79 -14.09
N ASP A 348 22.09 11.67 -14.05
CA ASP A 348 22.83 11.10 -15.18
C ASP A 348 22.29 9.74 -15.62
#